data_069714b572d5435ff55f6a8d49a4bdfb
#
_entry.id   069714b572d5435ff55f6a8d49a4bdfb
#
_cell.length_a   1.000
_cell.length_b   1.000
_cell.length_c   1.000
_cell.angle_alpha   90.00
_cell.angle_beta   90.00
_cell.angle_gamma   90.00
#
_symmetry.space_group_name_H-M   'P 1'
#
loop_
_entity.id
_entity.type
_entity.pdbx_description
1 polymer ?
#
loop_
_entity_poly.entity_id
_entity_poly.type
_entity_poly.pdbx_seq_one_letter_code
_entity_poly.pdbx_strand_id
1 'polypeptide(L)'
;SNDGQKGIGLIMLVLIGIVPAQFVLDLGSTTYQIERTRDATLHLNQFYQRNHETLGEFLALGKSVRDDLPGKFRCNPQQTEPTINALLGTLKGVSDYHSLTSDQRIEVRRYLLCLDDTAKKVGKLPGLDSREKSDLEKLRKDLTATTEYAPFWVILAVALALGLGTMVGWKRVVLTIGEKIGKQCMTYAQGMSAQITTATMIGFANIFALPVSTTHVLSSGVAG
;
A
#
# COMPACT_ATOMS: atom_id res chain seq x y z
N SER A 1 -6.57 6.13 12.51
CA SER A 1 -5.95 7.43 12.26
C SER A 1 -4.86 7.27 11.20
N ASN A 2 -4.64 8.26 10.38
CA ASN A 2 -3.63 8.23 9.30
C ASN A 2 -2.20 8.02 9.86
N ASP A 3 -1.92 8.55 11.04
CA ASP A 3 -0.62 8.39 11.71
C ASP A 3 -0.41 6.96 12.21
N GLY A 4 -1.48 6.28 12.65
CA GLY A 4 -1.42 4.85 12.98
C GLY A 4 -1.04 3.98 11.79
N GLN A 5 -1.61 4.23 10.62
CA GLN A 5 -1.27 3.51 9.39
C GLN A 5 0.19 3.72 8.97
N LYS A 6 0.70 4.96 9.10
CA LYS A 6 2.11 5.26 8.84
C LYS A 6 3.04 4.54 9.82
N GLY A 7 2.67 4.52 11.12
CA GLY A 7 3.40 3.80 12.16
C GLY A 7 3.45 2.30 11.88
N ILE A 8 2.31 1.69 11.54
CA ILE A 8 2.24 0.27 11.17
C ILE A 8 3.13 0.00 9.94
N GLY A 9 3.03 0.83 8.89
CA GLY A 9 3.84 0.67 7.68
C GLY A 9 5.34 0.76 7.95
N LEU A 10 5.77 1.69 8.80
CA LEU A 10 7.19 1.84 9.17
C LEU A 10 7.69 0.61 9.96
N ILE A 11 6.92 0.13 10.95
CA ILE A 11 7.28 -1.07 11.70
C ILE A 11 7.35 -2.28 10.78
N MET A 12 6.39 -2.46 9.87
CA MET A 12 6.43 -3.56 8.90
C MET A 12 7.65 -3.49 7.98
N LEU A 13 8.06 -2.31 7.53
CA LEU A 13 9.30 -2.15 6.76
C LEU A 13 10.53 -2.60 7.54
N VAL A 14 10.62 -2.23 8.81
CA VAL A 14 11.72 -2.64 9.70
C VAL A 14 11.70 -4.15 9.92
N LEU A 15 10.54 -4.74 10.21
CA LEU A 15 10.38 -6.18 10.43
C LEU A 15 10.75 -6.99 9.19
N ILE A 16 10.31 -6.57 8.00
CA ILE A 16 10.68 -7.19 6.73
C ILE A 16 12.18 -7.05 6.46
N GLY A 17 12.79 -5.94 6.86
CA GLY A 17 14.23 -5.73 6.70
C GLY A 17 15.09 -6.58 7.64
N ILE A 18 14.64 -6.82 8.88
CA ILE A 18 15.40 -7.57 9.90
C ILE A 18 15.14 -9.08 9.80
N VAL A 19 13.88 -9.48 9.64
CA VAL A 19 13.47 -10.90 9.59
C VAL A 19 12.59 -11.17 8.36
N PRO A 20 13.16 -11.08 7.15
CA PRO A 20 12.38 -11.23 5.92
C PRO A 20 11.65 -12.57 5.87
N ALA A 21 12.26 -13.66 6.31
CA ALA A 21 11.69 -15.01 6.29
C ALA A 21 10.30 -15.14 6.94
N GLN A 22 9.98 -14.27 7.92
CA GLN A 22 8.73 -14.33 8.67
C GLN A 22 7.71 -13.28 8.23
N PHE A 23 8.17 -12.15 7.69
CA PHE A 23 7.32 -10.99 7.45
C PHE A 23 7.17 -10.59 5.98
N VAL A 24 7.82 -11.30 5.05
CA VAL A 24 7.66 -11.02 3.61
C VAL A 24 6.31 -11.44 3.05
N LEU A 25 5.69 -12.48 3.60
CA LEU A 25 4.35 -12.96 3.26
C LEU A 25 3.54 -13.14 4.55
N ASP A 26 2.24 -12.99 4.45
CA ASP A 26 1.33 -13.30 5.55
C ASP A 26 1.25 -14.82 5.75
N LEU A 27 2.00 -15.32 6.71
CA LEU A 27 2.01 -16.74 7.06
C LEU A 27 0.68 -17.21 7.68
N GLY A 28 -0.16 -16.29 8.15
CA GLY A 28 -1.53 -16.56 8.61
C GLY A 28 -2.55 -16.61 7.48
N SER A 29 -2.13 -16.46 6.22
CA SER A 29 -3.04 -16.53 5.08
C SER A 29 -3.74 -17.88 4.99
N THR A 30 -5.06 -17.83 4.79
CA THR A 30 -5.86 -19.03 4.58
C THR A 30 -5.62 -19.63 3.19
N THR A 31 -5.85 -20.94 3.05
CA THR A 31 -5.81 -21.62 1.74
C THR A 31 -6.63 -20.87 0.69
N TYR A 32 -7.79 -20.35 1.06
CA TYR A 32 -8.63 -19.55 0.17
C TYR A 32 -7.95 -18.28 -0.33
N GLN A 33 -7.19 -17.58 0.51
CA GLN A 33 -6.46 -16.37 0.08
C GLN A 33 -5.32 -16.72 -0.87
N ILE A 34 -4.63 -17.84 -0.64
CA ILE A 34 -3.56 -18.33 -1.51
C ILE A 34 -4.14 -18.74 -2.88
N GLU A 35 -5.27 -19.43 -2.89
CA GLU A 35 -5.99 -19.78 -4.12
C GLU A 35 -6.45 -18.54 -4.89
N ARG A 36 -7.00 -17.54 -4.21
CA ARG A 36 -7.36 -16.26 -4.84
C ARG A 36 -6.16 -15.57 -5.47
N THR A 37 -5.02 -15.57 -4.80
CA THR A 37 -3.77 -15.00 -5.35
C THR A 37 -3.33 -15.75 -6.60
N ARG A 38 -3.45 -17.08 -6.60
CA ARG A 38 -3.16 -17.91 -7.78
C ARG A 38 -4.15 -17.65 -8.93
N ASP A 39 -5.43 -17.57 -8.65
CA ASP A 39 -6.47 -17.28 -9.64
C ASP A 39 -6.32 -15.88 -10.22
N ALA A 40 -6.01 -14.88 -9.39
CA ALA A 40 -5.69 -13.54 -9.85
C ALA A 40 -4.46 -13.53 -10.79
N THR A 41 -3.45 -14.33 -10.50
CA THR A 41 -2.26 -14.49 -11.36
C THR A 41 -2.64 -15.13 -12.70
N LEU A 42 -3.51 -16.14 -12.72
CA LEU A 42 -4.02 -16.77 -13.95
C LEU A 42 -4.85 -15.79 -14.79
N HIS A 43 -5.74 -15.01 -14.16
CA HIS A 43 -6.52 -13.99 -14.85
C HIS A 43 -5.63 -12.89 -15.44
N LEU A 44 -4.60 -12.46 -14.71
CA LEU A 44 -3.63 -11.49 -15.22
C LEU A 44 -2.88 -12.06 -16.43
N ASN A 45 -2.51 -13.35 -16.41
CA ASN A 45 -1.90 -14.01 -17.55
C ASN A 45 -2.83 -13.99 -18.77
N GLN A 46 -4.09 -14.36 -18.60
CA GLN A 46 -5.08 -14.34 -19.69
C GLN A 46 -5.27 -12.92 -20.25
N PHE A 47 -5.30 -11.92 -19.39
CA PHE A 47 -5.38 -10.52 -19.81
C PHE A 47 -4.13 -10.10 -20.60
N TYR A 48 -2.95 -10.47 -20.13
CA TYR A 48 -1.68 -10.19 -20.78
C TYR A 48 -1.59 -10.84 -22.17
N GLN A 49 -1.99 -12.12 -22.29
CA GLN A 49 -1.97 -12.84 -23.57
C GLN A 49 -2.94 -12.22 -24.58
N ARG A 50 -4.12 -11.77 -24.17
CA ARG A 50 -5.09 -11.11 -25.07
C ARG A 50 -4.61 -9.77 -25.61
N ASN A 51 -3.82 -9.03 -24.83
CA ASN A 51 -3.39 -7.68 -25.14
C ASN A 51 -1.88 -7.57 -25.39
N HIS A 52 -1.23 -8.68 -25.75
CA HIS A 52 0.23 -8.80 -25.81
C HIS A 52 0.90 -7.74 -26.70
N GLU A 53 0.36 -7.47 -27.89
CA GLU A 53 0.92 -6.49 -28.84
C GLU A 53 0.84 -5.06 -28.27
N THR A 54 -0.35 -4.65 -27.83
CA THR A 54 -0.60 -3.32 -27.28
C THR A 54 0.17 -3.08 -25.99
N LEU A 55 0.27 -4.12 -25.14
CA LEU A 55 1.03 -4.07 -23.89
C LEU A 55 2.54 -4.03 -24.14
N GLY A 56 3.03 -4.75 -25.13
CA GLY A 56 4.44 -4.76 -25.50
C GLY A 56 4.93 -3.38 -25.89
N GLU A 57 4.20 -2.67 -26.73
CA GLU A 57 4.50 -1.29 -27.12
C GLU A 57 4.39 -0.31 -25.95
N PHE A 58 3.30 -0.37 -25.19
CA PHE A 58 3.06 0.54 -24.06
C PHE A 58 4.09 0.37 -22.94
N LEU A 59 4.44 -0.85 -22.60
CA LEU A 59 5.41 -1.15 -21.57
C LEU A 59 6.85 -0.87 -22.03
N ALA A 60 7.13 -0.96 -23.34
CA ALA A 60 8.41 -0.55 -23.92
C ALA A 60 8.59 0.98 -23.95
N LEU A 61 7.51 1.73 -24.22
CA LEU A 61 7.48 3.19 -24.12
C LEU A 61 7.61 3.69 -22.67
N GLY A 62 7.22 2.90 -21.69
CA GLY A 62 7.38 3.18 -20.26
C GLY A 62 8.83 3.07 -19.75
N LYS A 63 9.82 2.95 -20.62
CA LYS A 63 11.24 3.15 -20.31
C LYS A 63 11.51 4.62 -20.01
N SER A 64 11.08 5.11 -18.90
CA SER A 64 11.41 6.45 -18.49
C SER A 64 12.03 6.44 -17.12
N VAL A 65 13.28 6.97 -17.15
CA VAL A 65 13.64 8.09 -16.30
C VAL A 65 13.43 7.85 -14.80
N ARG A 66 14.33 7.14 -14.24
CA ARG A 66 14.93 7.21 -12.89
C ARG A 66 15.49 5.85 -12.50
N ASP A 67 16.61 5.56 -13.15
CA ASP A 67 17.26 4.24 -13.04
C ASP A 67 18.19 4.09 -11.83
N ASP A 68 18.30 5.10 -10.93
CA ASP A 68 19.44 5.21 -10.05
C ASP A 68 19.20 5.07 -8.55
N LEU A 69 18.05 4.44 -8.13
CA LEU A 69 17.87 4.14 -6.71
C LEU A 69 18.23 2.69 -6.41
N PRO A 70 19.32 2.42 -5.69
CA PRO A 70 19.68 1.08 -5.28
C PRO A 70 18.62 0.52 -4.33
N GLY A 71 18.14 -0.69 -4.59
CA GLY A 71 17.22 -1.43 -3.72
C GLY A 71 15.76 -1.51 -4.15
N LYS A 72 15.31 -0.83 -5.20
CA LYS A 72 13.97 -1.05 -5.73
C LYS A 72 13.94 -2.27 -6.65
N PHE A 73 13.11 -3.25 -6.29
CA PHE A 73 12.78 -4.35 -7.18
C PHE A 73 12.17 -3.78 -8.47
N ARG A 74 12.83 -3.99 -9.59
CA ARG A 74 12.37 -3.54 -10.90
C ARG A 74 11.72 -4.71 -11.62
N CYS A 75 10.43 -4.60 -11.84
CA CYS A 75 9.73 -5.47 -12.75
C CYS A 75 10.02 -5.01 -14.18
N ASN A 76 10.73 -5.84 -14.93
CA ASN A 76 10.86 -5.61 -16.35
C ASN A 76 9.57 -6.15 -17.04
N PRO A 77 8.87 -5.33 -17.82
CA PRO A 77 7.69 -5.78 -18.56
C PRO A 77 7.93 -7.00 -19.44
N GLN A 78 9.14 -7.13 -20.01
CA GLN A 78 9.56 -8.31 -20.78
C GLN A 78 9.67 -9.58 -19.93
N GLN A 79 9.73 -9.46 -18.61
CA GLN A 79 9.80 -10.57 -17.67
C GLN A 79 8.44 -10.89 -17.01
N THR A 80 7.35 -10.22 -17.43
CA THR A 80 6.03 -10.43 -16.84
C THR A 80 5.54 -11.86 -17.03
N GLU A 81 5.63 -12.40 -18.24
CA GLU A 81 5.22 -13.78 -18.54
C GLU A 81 6.09 -14.83 -17.82
N PRO A 82 7.43 -14.76 -17.87
CA PRO A 82 8.27 -15.61 -17.04
C PRO A 82 7.98 -15.50 -15.53
N THR A 83 7.68 -14.30 -15.04
CA THR A 83 7.33 -14.06 -13.63
C THR A 83 6.01 -14.73 -13.25
N ILE A 84 4.99 -14.65 -14.11
CA ILE A 84 3.71 -15.33 -13.92
C ILE A 84 3.92 -16.84 -13.84
N ASN A 85 4.66 -17.41 -14.79
CA ASN A 85 4.90 -18.84 -14.85
C ASN A 85 5.71 -19.33 -13.64
N ALA A 86 6.72 -18.58 -13.21
CA ALA A 86 7.50 -18.88 -12.00
C ALA A 86 6.64 -18.86 -10.74
N LEU A 87 5.78 -17.83 -10.59
CA LEU A 87 4.86 -17.72 -9.45
C LEU A 87 3.87 -18.87 -9.43
N LEU A 88 3.23 -19.20 -10.56
CA LEU A 88 2.29 -20.31 -10.67
C LEU A 88 2.95 -21.65 -10.37
N GLY A 89 4.21 -21.84 -10.84
CA GLY A 89 5.01 -23.01 -10.55
C GLY A 89 5.32 -23.17 -9.05
N THR A 90 5.69 -22.07 -8.38
CA THR A 90 5.98 -22.06 -6.94
C THR A 90 4.73 -22.25 -6.09
N LEU A 91 3.58 -21.71 -6.49
CA LEU A 91 2.31 -21.83 -5.77
C LEU A 91 1.54 -23.11 -6.12
N LYS A 92 2.06 -23.96 -7.01
CA LYS A 92 1.40 -25.21 -7.39
C LYS A 92 1.36 -26.17 -6.20
N GLY A 93 0.15 -26.49 -5.73
CA GLY A 93 -0.06 -27.41 -4.59
C GLY A 93 0.27 -26.80 -3.22
N VAL A 94 0.55 -25.50 -3.15
CA VAL A 94 0.77 -24.79 -1.89
C VAL A 94 -0.57 -24.36 -1.33
N SER A 95 -0.92 -24.90 -0.15
CA SER A 95 -2.11 -24.54 0.63
C SER A 95 -1.77 -23.67 1.85
N ASP A 96 -0.48 -23.59 2.20
CA ASP A 96 0.04 -22.83 3.33
C ASP A 96 1.46 -22.33 3.01
N TYR A 97 1.73 -21.06 3.24
CA TYR A 97 3.06 -20.46 3.04
C TYR A 97 4.12 -20.97 4.03
N HIS A 98 3.72 -21.64 5.12
CA HIS A 98 4.68 -22.32 6.00
C HIS A 98 5.42 -23.45 5.30
N SER A 99 4.83 -24.08 4.29
CA SER A 99 5.45 -25.14 3.50
C SER A 99 6.60 -24.65 2.60
N LEU A 100 6.65 -23.36 2.32
CA LEU A 100 7.69 -22.73 1.51
C LEU A 100 8.95 -22.44 2.33
N THR A 101 10.11 -22.58 1.71
CA THR A 101 11.39 -22.14 2.29
C THR A 101 11.45 -20.62 2.39
N SER A 102 12.34 -20.08 3.22
CA SER A 102 12.55 -18.63 3.36
C SER A 102 12.82 -17.94 2.02
N ASP A 103 13.67 -18.55 1.19
CA ASP A 103 14.03 -18.01 -0.12
C ASP A 103 12.84 -18.02 -1.08
N GLN A 104 12.05 -19.09 -1.09
CA GLN A 104 10.83 -19.18 -1.89
C GLN A 104 9.80 -18.11 -1.47
N ARG A 105 9.64 -17.84 -0.18
CA ARG A 105 8.77 -16.76 0.31
C ARG A 105 9.20 -15.39 -0.19
N ILE A 106 10.50 -15.11 -0.16
CA ILE A 106 11.07 -13.86 -0.68
C ILE A 106 10.81 -13.75 -2.19
N GLU A 107 11.01 -14.83 -2.93
CA GLU A 107 10.73 -14.86 -4.38
C GLU A 107 9.26 -14.67 -4.69
N VAL A 108 8.35 -15.37 -4.01
CA VAL A 108 6.90 -15.20 -4.18
C VAL A 108 6.49 -13.75 -3.95
N ARG A 109 6.96 -13.12 -2.86
CA ARG A 109 6.72 -11.69 -2.63
C ARG A 109 7.22 -10.82 -3.78
N ARG A 110 8.43 -11.09 -4.26
CA ARG A 110 9.05 -10.37 -5.37
C ARG A 110 8.21 -10.47 -6.63
N TYR A 111 7.73 -11.66 -6.96
CA TYR A 111 6.85 -11.89 -8.10
C TYR A 111 5.51 -11.18 -7.95
N LEU A 112 4.88 -11.27 -6.79
CA LEU A 112 3.60 -10.60 -6.51
C LEU A 112 3.69 -9.07 -6.65
N LEU A 113 4.75 -8.46 -6.10
CA LEU A 113 4.99 -7.03 -6.24
C LEU A 113 5.26 -6.61 -7.68
N CYS A 114 5.95 -7.46 -8.46
CA CYS A 114 6.17 -7.24 -9.87
C CYS A 114 4.85 -7.26 -10.65
N LEU A 115 4.01 -8.25 -10.40
CA LEU A 115 2.73 -8.38 -11.09
C LEU A 115 1.76 -7.25 -10.71
N ASP A 116 1.76 -6.79 -9.44
CA ASP A 116 0.99 -5.60 -9.04
C ASP A 116 1.45 -4.34 -9.78
N ASP A 117 2.77 -4.10 -9.87
CA ASP A 117 3.30 -2.94 -10.61
C ASP A 117 2.93 -3.00 -12.10
N THR A 118 2.99 -4.19 -12.71
CA THR A 118 2.56 -4.40 -14.09
C THR A 118 1.07 -4.14 -14.24
N ALA A 119 0.21 -4.71 -13.40
CA ALA A 119 -1.23 -4.52 -13.42
C ALA A 119 -1.61 -3.04 -13.21
N LYS A 120 -0.87 -2.32 -12.34
CA LYS A 120 -1.03 -0.88 -12.14
C LYS A 120 -0.68 -0.06 -13.38
N LYS A 121 0.38 -0.44 -14.10
CA LYS A 121 0.78 0.22 -15.36
C LYS A 121 -0.25 -0.04 -16.45
N VAL A 122 -0.69 -1.29 -16.57
CA VAL A 122 -1.73 -1.71 -17.52
C VAL A 122 -3.04 -0.97 -17.29
N GLY A 123 -3.46 -0.78 -16.04
CA GLY A 123 -4.67 -0.01 -15.70
C GLY A 123 -4.66 1.46 -16.13
N LYS A 124 -3.49 1.99 -16.54
CA LYS A 124 -3.31 3.35 -17.07
C LYS A 124 -3.37 3.43 -18.60
N LEU A 125 -3.52 2.30 -19.29
CA LEU A 125 -3.63 2.27 -20.74
C LEU A 125 -4.82 3.13 -21.22
N PRO A 126 -4.60 4.04 -22.20
CA PRO A 126 -5.69 4.73 -22.85
C PRO A 126 -6.47 3.73 -23.71
N GLY A 127 -7.79 3.64 -23.49
CA GLY A 127 -8.67 2.74 -24.24
C GLY A 127 -9.23 1.56 -23.45
N LEU A 128 -8.78 1.30 -22.21
CA LEU A 128 -9.43 0.31 -21.35
C LEU A 128 -10.83 0.76 -20.92
N ASP A 129 -11.78 -0.16 -21.03
CA ASP A 129 -13.14 0.04 -20.53
C ASP A 129 -13.15 0.15 -18.98
N SER A 130 -14.18 0.85 -18.46
CA SER A 130 -14.37 1.02 -17.01
C SER A 130 -14.50 -0.31 -16.26
N ARG A 131 -15.04 -1.34 -16.90
CA ARG A 131 -15.14 -2.70 -16.35
C ARG A 131 -13.76 -3.35 -16.21
N GLU A 132 -12.95 -3.28 -17.27
CA GLU A 132 -11.59 -3.84 -17.28
C GLU A 132 -10.71 -3.17 -16.23
N LYS A 133 -10.82 -1.85 -16.04
CA LYS A 133 -10.12 -1.13 -14.96
C LYS A 133 -10.55 -1.61 -13.59
N SER A 134 -11.86 -1.80 -13.37
CA SER A 134 -12.39 -2.32 -12.09
C SER A 134 -11.91 -3.74 -11.81
N ASP A 135 -11.85 -4.59 -12.84
CA ASP A 135 -11.39 -5.96 -12.70
C ASP A 135 -9.88 -6.04 -12.43
N LEU A 136 -9.08 -5.21 -13.10
CA LEU A 136 -7.65 -5.06 -12.78
C LEU A 136 -7.41 -4.57 -11.36
N GLU A 137 -8.23 -3.66 -10.83
CA GLU A 137 -8.12 -3.23 -9.44
C GLU A 137 -8.46 -4.34 -8.44
N LYS A 138 -9.45 -5.19 -8.75
CA LYS A 138 -9.74 -6.38 -7.93
C LYS A 138 -8.59 -7.36 -7.97
N LEU A 139 -8.06 -7.66 -9.16
CA LEU A 139 -6.89 -8.53 -9.33
C LEU A 139 -5.70 -8.02 -8.52
N ARG A 140 -5.42 -6.71 -8.55
CA ARG A 140 -4.35 -6.11 -7.77
C ARG A 140 -4.55 -6.30 -6.27
N LYS A 141 -5.78 -6.11 -5.76
CA LYS A 141 -6.09 -6.36 -4.35
C LYS A 141 -5.83 -7.82 -3.95
N ASP A 142 -6.17 -8.76 -4.82
CA ASP A 142 -5.96 -10.17 -4.56
C ASP A 142 -4.47 -10.56 -4.66
N LEU A 143 -3.70 -9.95 -5.55
CA LEU A 143 -2.25 -10.14 -5.64
C LEU A 143 -1.51 -9.58 -4.41
N THR A 144 -1.96 -8.44 -3.88
CA THR A 144 -1.29 -7.79 -2.74
C THR A 144 -1.82 -8.25 -1.38
N ALA A 145 -2.94 -8.96 -1.34
CA ALA A 145 -3.61 -9.36 -0.09
C ALA A 145 -2.69 -10.11 0.88
N THR A 146 -1.77 -10.93 0.37
CA THR A 146 -0.82 -11.71 1.18
C THR A 146 0.53 -11.03 1.40
N THR A 147 0.79 -9.90 0.72
CA THR A 147 2.04 -9.12 0.84
C THR A 147 1.87 -7.80 1.55
N GLU A 148 0.68 -7.21 1.47
CA GLU A 148 0.31 -5.96 2.14
C GLU A 148 -0.59 -6.27 3.35
N TYR A 149 0.00 -6.80 4.40
CA TYR A 149 -0.68 -7.15 5.63
C TYR A 149 0.00 -6.52 6.83
N ALA A 150 -0.71 -6.48 7.95
CA ALA A 150 -0.13 -6.11 9.24
C ALA A 150 -0.59 -7.12 10.30
N PRO A 151 0.32 -7.82 10.98
CA PRO A 151 -0.02 -8.71 12.08
C PRO A 151 -0.81 -7.97 13.15
N PHE A 152 -1.83 -8.61 13.72
CA PHE A 152 -2.70 -8.00 14.72
C PHE A 152 -1.93 -7.41 15.92
N TRP A 153 -0.86 -8.08 16.36
CA TRP A 153 -0.03 -7.59 17.45
C TRP A 153 0.69 -6.27 17.12
N VAL A 154 1.10 -6.05 15.86
CA VAL A 154 1.70 -4.78 15.40
C VAL A 154 0.65 -3.67 15.47
N ILE A 155 -0.57 -3.95 15.00
CA ILE A 155 -1.68 -3.00 15.08
C ILE A 155 -1.96 -2.63 16.53
N LEU A 156 -2.02 -3.63 17.42
CA LEU A 156 -2.25 -3.42 18.86
C LEU A 156 -1.11 -2.63 19.51
N ALA A 157 0.14 -2.97 19.20
CA ALA A 157 1.31 -2.27 19.74
C ALA A 157 1.33 -0.79 19.32
N VAL A 158 1.04 -0.50 18.04
CA VAL A 158 0.96 0.88 17.54
C VAL A 158 -0.21 1.62 18.18
N ALA A 159 -1.37 0.98 18.33
CA ALA A 159 -2.54 1.60 18.96
C ALA A 159 -2.26 1.96 20.44
N LEU A 160 -1.61 1.05 21.19
CA LEU A 160 -1.21 1.29 22.57
C LEU A 160 -0.15 2.40 22.67
N ALA A 161 0.87 2.37 21.82
CA ALA A 161 1.91 3.39 21.81
C ALA A 161 1.35 4.79 21.50
N LEU A 162 0.44 4.89 20.52
CA LEU A 162 -0.26 6.14 20.18
C LEU A 162 -1.17 6.59 21.33
N GLY A 163 -1.92 5.67 21.94
CA GLY A 163 -2.77 5.97 23.10
C GLY A 163 -1.99 6.54 24.27
N LEU A 164 -0.93 5.85 24.69
CA LEU A 164 -0.04 6.28 25.77
C LEU A 164 0.67 7.60 25.42
N GLY A 165 1.19 7.72 24.20
CA GLY A 165 1.83 8.95 23.73
C GLY A 165 0.87 10.14 23.75
N THR A 166 -0.38 9.93 23.34
CA THR A 166 -1.42 10.95 23.41
C THR A 166 -1.75 11.32 24.85
N MET A 167 -1.89 10.35 25.76
CA MET A 167 -2.18 10.60 27.18
C MET A 167 -1.09 11.44 27.86
N VAL A 168 0.18 11.20 27.53
CA VAL A 168 1.31 11.96 28.10
C VAL A 168 1.49 13.31 27.40
N GLY A 169 1.27 13.39 26.08
CA GLY A 169 1.63 14.54 25.25
C GLY A 169 0.50 15.53 24.97
N TRP A 170 -0.78 15.17 25.19
CA TRP A 170 -1.92 15.93 24.74
C TRP A 170 -1.93 17.39 25.23
N LYS A 171 -1.58 17.61 26.50
CA LYS A 171 -1.60 18.96 27.10
C LYS A 171 -0.61 19.90 26.41
N ARG A 172 0.59 19.43 26.08
CA ARG A 172 1.59 20.22 25.32
C ARG A 172 1.09 20.56 23.93
N VAL A 173 0.51 19.59 23.24
CA VAL A 173 -0.01 19.79 21.88
C VAL A 173 -1.16 20.80 21.89
N VAL A 174 -2.12 20.66 22.79
CA VAL A 174 -3.26 21.57 22.91
C VAL A 174 -2.81 23.00 23.24
N LEU A 175 -1.91 23.18 24.20
CA LEU A 175 -1.37 24.49 24.55
C LEU A 175 -0.58 25.12 23.41
N THR A 176 0.21 24.32 22.67
CA THR A 176 0.97 24.82 21.54
C THR A 176 0.05 25.26 20.40
N ILE A 177 -0.95 24.47 20.06
CA ILE A 177 -1.88 24.77 18.96
C ILE A 177 -2.81 25.91 19.36
N GLY A 178 -3.33 25.92 20.59
CA GLY A 178 -4.32 26.90 21.04
C GLY A 178 -3.73 28.25 21.43
N GLU A 179 -2.47 28.30 21.91
CA GLU A 179 -1.91 29.52 22.48
C GLU A 179 -0.67 30.04 21.73
N LYS A 180 0.12 29.17 21.05
CA LYS A 180 1.41 29.54 20.47
C LYS A 180 1.41 29.68 18.95
N ILE A 181 0.47 29.09 18.24
CA ILE A 181 0.41 29.18 16.76
C ILE A 181 -0.31 30.45 16.33
N GLY A 182 -1.34 30.87 17.04
CA GLY A 182 -2.08 32.11 16.76
C GLY A 182 -1.47 33.34 17.43
N LYS A 183 -1.75 34.52 16.91
CA LYS A 183 -1.35 35.82 17.53
C LYS A 183 -2.15 36.13 18.80
N GLN A 184 -3.27 35.46 18.99
CA GLN A 184 -4.18 35.60 20.14
C GLN A 184 -4.66 34.20 20.56
N CYS A 185 -5.12 34.06 21.82
CA CYS A 185 -5.75 32.83 22.30
C CYS A 185 -6.95 32.45 21.40
N MET A 186 -6.95 31.21 20.95
CA MET A 186 -7.98 30.71 20.03
C MET A 186 -9.35 30.67 20.71
N THR A 187 -10.32 31.29 20.09
CA THR A 187 -11.72 31.21 20.56
C THR A 187 -12.35 29.87 20.18
N TYR A 188 -13.42 29.50 20.90
CA TYR A 188 -14.16 28.27 20.58
C TYR A 188 -14.64 28.22 19.12
N ALA A 189 -15.13 29.36 18.59
CA ALA A 189 -15.59 29.49 17.22
C ALA A 189 -14.46 29.26 16.19
N GLN A 190 -13.27 29.79 16.46
CA GLN A 190 -12.08 29.56 15.61
C GLN A 190 -11.64 28.10 15.63
N GLY A 191 -11.63 27.47 16.81
CA GLY A 191 -11.33 26.04 16.94
C GLY A 191 -12.31 25.17 16.17
N MET A 192 -13.59 25.47 16.25
CA MET A 192 -14.65 24.76 15.53
C MET A 192 -14.53 24.93 14.01
N SER A 193 -14.28 26.16 13.53
CA SER A 193 -14.09 26.42 12.09
C SER A 193 -12.85 25.70 11.54
N ALA A 194 -11.73 25.69 12.27
CA ALA A 194 -10.52 24.96 11.90
C ALA A 194 -10.77 23.44 11.80
N GLN A 195 -11.56 22.87 12.73
CA GLN A 195 -11.90 21.45 12.69
C GLN A 195 -12.81 21.10 11.52
N ILE A 196 -13.83 21.92 11.22
CA ILE A 196 -14.73 21.71 10.09
C ILE A 196 -13.94 21.80 8.78
N THR A 197 -13.10 22.82 8.63
CA THR A 197 -12.23 22.97 7.44
C THR A 197 -11.30 21.76 7.28
N THR A 198 -10.69 21.31 8.38
CA THR A 198 -9.82 20.13 8.38
C THR A 198 -10.56 18.88 7.97
N ALA A 199 -11.75 18.63 8.52
CA ALA A 199 -12.58 17.47 8.19
C ALA A 199 -12.99 17.49 6.71
N THR A 200 -13.38 18.64 6.19
CA THR A 200 -13.74 18.83 4.79
C THR A 200 -12.55 18.55 3.86
N MET A 201 -11.38 19.12 4.14
CA MET A 201 -10.19 18.92 3.33
C MET A 201 -9.70 17.47 3.35
N ILE A 202 -9.77 16.78 4.49
CA ILE A 202 -9.45 15.35 4.58
C ILE A 202 -10.48 14.53 3.79
N GLY A 203 -11.75 14.88 3.84
CA GLY A 203 -12.80 14.24 3.05
C GLY A 203 -12.53 14.34 1.54
N PHE A 204 -12.22 15.54 1.05
CA PHE A 204 -11.82 15.74 -0.34
C PHE A 204 -10.54 14.96 -0.70
N ALA A 205 -9.52 15.02 0.16
CA ALA A 205 -8.29 14.28 -0.08
C ALA A 205 -8.50 12.77 -0.20
N ASN A 206 -9.43 12.21 0.58
CA ASN A 206 -9.80 10.79 0.48
C ASN A 206 -10.50 10.47 -0.85
N ILE A 207 -11.41 11.33 -1.31
CA ILE A 207 -12.10 11.16 -2.60
C ILE A 207 -11.10 11.16 -3.76
N PHE A 208 -10.13 12.08 -3.73
CA PHE A 208 -9.12 12.22 -4.78
C PHE A 208 -7.86 11.37 -4.56
N ALA A 209 -7.85 10.49 -3.54
CA ALA A 209 -6.71 9.66 -3.16
C ALA A 209 -5.40 10.45 -2.95
N LEU A 210 -5.50 11.68 -2.41
CA LEU A 210 -4.35 12.54 -2.14
C LEU A 210 -3.71 12.20 -0.79
N PRO A 211 -2.38 12.03 -0.71
CA PRO A 211 -1.68 11.75 0.53
C PRO A 211 -1.52 13.02 1.37
N VAL A 212 -2.48 13.32 2.24
CA VAL A 212 -2.41 14.47 3.14
C VAL A 212 -2.14 14.05 4.59
N SER A 213 -1.42 14.89 5.32
CA SER A 213 -1.23 14.73 6.76
C SER A 213 -2.32 15.46 7.53
N THR A 214 -3.08 14.74 8.35
CA THR A 214 -4.14 15.31 9.20
C THR A 214 -3.61 16.39 10.13
N THR A 215 -2.41 16.21 10.68
CA THR A 215 -1.76 17.19 11.57
C THR A 215 -1.39 18.47 10.83
N HIS A 216 -0.86 18.37 9.61
CA HIS A 216 -0.54 19.55 8.81
C HIS A 216 -1.80 20.33 8.38
N VAL A 217 -2.85 19.61 7.97
CA VAL A 217 -4.12 20.26 7.59
C VAL A 217 -4.74 20.99 8.78
N LEU A 218 -4.74 20.35 9.98
CA LEU A 218 -5.25 20.99 11.19
C LEU A 218 -4.40 22.21 11.59
N SER A 219 -3.09 22.09 11.59
CA SER A 219 -2.18 23.19 11.96
C SER A 219 -2.34 24.39 11.01
N SER A 220 -2.47 24.15 9.70
CA SER A 220 -2.71 25.22 8.73
C SER A 220 -4.10 25.83 8.88
N GLY A 221 -5.14 25.04 9.20
CA GLY A 221 -6.48 25.56 9.48
C GLY A 221 -6.56 26.42 10.75
N VAL A 222 -5.65 26.19 11.71
CA VAL A 222 -5.53 27.03 12.92
C VAL A 222 -4.72 28.30 12.65
N ALA A 223 -3.70 28.22 11.80
CA ALA A 223 -2.80 29.35 11.49
C ALA A 223 -3.40 30.37 10.52
N GLY A 224 -4.35 29.99 9.67
CA GLY A 224 -5.00 30.83 8.67
C GLY A 224 -6.37 31.28 9.02
#